data_dd039e84c8aa20fcf88233b3022ce0ee
#
_entry.id   dd039e84c8aa20fcf88233b3022ce0ee
#
_cell.length_a   1.000
_cell.length_b   1.000
_cell.length_c   1.000
_cell.angle_alpha   90.00
_cell.angle_beta   90.00
_cell.angle_gamma   90.00
#
_symmetry.space_group_name_H-M   'P 1'
#
loop_
_entity.id
_entity.type
_entity.pdbx_description
1 polymer ?
#
loop_
_entity_poly.entity_id
_entity_poly.type
_entity_poly.pdbx_seq_one_letter_code
_entity_poly.pdbx_strand_id
1 'polypeptide(L)'
;MKYRIIIAIFMVPLGLKAQDCNKEILQHKPGSWKAGPQGSIRKVNATDLIKEKSLTATIHKMISENYKPSGCQISYSTVYGKDPGAGQTFIADPYHYSMYILRYLCDGNSADKSKYYVDYSTPTTVNITANVIYSLNNLYAANLPEDDSRGYLKLKQRPEKKDGYYFMGEEVMGDGNLANKIKEYRWLITYADTLPFSYVSRKDYLLIQKKRLEKTIQDSPGDKVYLTTFLNNITGYLKKPEAELTRPAICMWNEEERFEKFVDEGAQGSFIAIKPNPAYYRKNLPKSSAQFFTVVYKIAHGDPVFEENIANIKKAIDFMKLKSMLGK
;
A
#
# COMPACT_ATOMS: atom_id res chain seq x y z
N MET A 1 -84.05 7.44 14.27
CA MET A 1 -83.35 7.51 13.00
C MET A 1 -81.85 7.81 13.30
N LYS A 2 -80.95 6.82 13.12
CA LYS A 2 -79.51 7.01 13.34
C LYS A 2 -78.85 7.11 11.98
N TYR A 3 -78.36 8.30 11.62
CA TYR A 3 -77.53 8.49 10.41
C TYR A 3 -76.13 8.00 10.63
N ARG A 4 -75.68 7.00 9.85
CA ARG A 4 -74.31 6.59 9.75
C ARG A 4 -73.63 7.41 8.65
N ILE A 5 -72.68 8.26 9.01
CA ILE A 5 -71.83 8.96 8.07
C ILE A 5 -70.72 7.99 7.66
N ILE A 6 -70.67 7.59 6.39
CA ILE A 6 -69.59 6.82 5.81
C ILE A 6 -68.59 7.84 5.26
N ILE A 7 -67.39 7.95 5.93
CA ILE A 7 -66.28 8.73 5.42
C ILE A 7 -65.51 7.85 4.44
N ALA A 8 -65.64 8.08 3.15
CA ALA A 8 -64.82 7.46 2.12
C ALA A 8 -63.44 8.16 2.09
N ILE A 9 -62.40 7.51 2.61
CA ILE A 9 -61.04 7.97 2.48
C ILE A 9 -60.57 7.66 1.07
N PHE A 10 -60.50 8.68 0.21
CA PHE A 10 -59.83 8.59 -1.08
C PHE A 10 -58.32 8.54 -0.85
N MET A 11 -57.73 7.34 -0.89
CA MET A 11 -56.27 7.19 -1.05
C MET A 11 -55.94 7.64 -2.48
N VAL A 12 -55.46 8.85 -2.62
CA VAL A 12 -54.77 9.30 -3.84
C VAL A 12 -53.43 8.57 -3.86
N PRO A 13 -53.13 7.74 -4.87
CA PRO A 13 -51.82 7.20 -5.03
C PRO A 13 -50.89 8.36 -5.38
N LEU A 14 -50.11 8.82 -4.41
CA LEU A 14 -48.92 9.66 -4.66
C LEU A 14 -47.95 8.83 -5.50
N GLY A 15 -48.09 8.94 -6.82
CA GLY A 15 -47.08 8.43 -7.74
C GLY A 15 -45.77 9.13 -7.49
N LEU A 16 -44.92 8.55 -6.62
CA LEU A 16 -43.52 8.95 -6.47
C LEU A 16 -42.88 8.75 -7.84
N LYS A 17 -42.79 9.81 -8.65
CA LYS A 17 -41.92 9.80 -9.82
C LYS A 17 -40.54 9.54 -9.29
N ALA A 18 -39.86 8.48 -9.79
CA ALA A 18 -38.47 8.23 -9.50
C ALA A 18 -37.68 9.49 -9.87
N GLN A 19 -36.96 10.02 -8.92
CA GLN A 19 -36.13 11.22 -9.13
C GLN A 19 -35.04 10.89 -10.12
N ASP A 20 -34.81 11.77 -11.10
CA ASP A 20 -33.68 11.60 -12.05
C ASP A 20 -32.38 11.49 -11.32
N CYS A 21 -31.53 10.57 -11.79
CA CYS A 21 -30.20 10.38 -11.24
C CYS A 21 -29.36 11.64 -11.45
N ASN A 22 -28.75 12.14 -10.40
CA ASN A 22 -27.76 13.20 -10.47
C ASN A 22 -26.62 12.93 -9.47
N LYS A 23 -25.52 13.67 -9.62
CA LYS A 23 -24.31 13.49 -8.82
C LYS A 23 -24.56 13.74 -7.32
N GLU A 24 -25.34 14.73 -6.97
CA GLU A 24 -25.64 15.08 -5.58
C GLU A 24 -26.43 13.97 -4.88
N ILE A 25 -27.46 13.44 -5.55
CA ILE A 25 -28.25 12.32 -5.03
C ILE A 25 -27.36 11.10 -4.82
N LEU A 26 -26.51 10.78 -5.81
CA LEU A 26 -25.63 9.61 -5.72
C LEU A 26 -24.59 9.75 -4.64
N GLN A 27 -24.05 10.93 -4.38
CA GLN A 27 -23.06 11.18 -3.34
C GLN A 27 -23.57 10.77 -1.94
N HIS A 28 -24.85 10.97 -1.67
CA HIS A 28 -25.47 10.65 -0.39
C HIS A 28 -26.22 9.30 -0.38
N LYS A 29 -26.19 8.57 -1.50
CA LYS A 29 -26.81 7.26 -1.58
C LYS A 29 -26.11 6.28 -0.63
N PRO A 30 -26.87 5.52 0.22
CA PRO A 30 -26.29 4.48 1.03
C PRO A 30 -25.44 3.52 0.19
N GLY A 31 -24.20 3.34 0.58
CA GLY A 31 -23.27 2.46 -0.09
C GLY A 31 -23.38 1.01 0.38
N SER A 32 -22.57 0.14 -0.21
CA SER A 32 -22.59 -1.29 0.08
C SER A 32 -21.18 -1.85 0.20
N TRP A 33 -21.07 -2.98 0.90
CA TRP A 33 -19.87 -3.80 0.94
C TRP A 33 -20.02 -4.99 0.01
N LYS A 34 -18.98 -5.31 -0.77
CA LYS A 34 -18.95 -6.46 -1.67
C LYS A 34 -17.62 -7.18 -1.54
N ALA A 35 -17.66 -8.48 -1.28
CA ALA A 35 -16.47 -9.31 -1.33
C ALA A 35 -15.95 -9.39 -2.77
N GLY A 36 -14.70 -9.06 -2.96
CA GLY A 36 -13.95 -9.25 -4.18
C GLY A 36 -13.24 -10.61 -4.21
N PRO A 37 -12.42 -10.87 -5.24
CA PRO A 37 -11.70 -12.11 -5.36
C PRO A 37 -10.66 -12.28 -4.25
N GLN A 38 -10.48 -13.53 -3.84
CA GLN A 38 -9.35 -13.93 -3.00
C GLN A 38 -8.17 -14.28 -3.88
N GLY A 39 -6.96 -13.88 -3.48
CA GLY A 39 -5.73 -14.26 -4.17
C GLY A 39 -5.41 -15.75 -4.04
N SER A 40 -4.59 -16.27 -4.96
CA SER A 40 -4.16 -17.66 -4.97
C SER A 40 -3.38 -18.02 -3.71
N ILE A 41 -3.74 -19.15 -3.09
CA ILE A 41 -3.02 -19.74 -1.96
C ILE A 41 -1.81 -20.51 -2.49
N ARG A 42 -0.64 -20.32 -1.88
CA ARG A 42 0.59 -21.06 -2.18
C ARG A 42 1.09 -21.70 -0.89
N LYS A 43 1.69 -22.87 -0.97
CA LYS A 43 2.53 -23.61 -0.01
C LYS A 43 2.57 -23.15 1.47
N VAL A 44 1.41 -22.90 2.06
CA VAL A 44 1.27 -22.50 3.47
C VAL A 44 0.60 -23.64 4.22
N ASN A 45 1.03 -23.93 5.44
CA ASN A 45 0.38 -24.97 6.23
C ASN A 45 -1.04 -24.54 6.65
N ALA A 46 -1.91 -25.53 6.91
CA ALA A 46 -3.31 -25.27 7.19
C ALA A 46 -3.53 -24.42 8.47
N THR A 47 -2.69 -24.59 9.48
CA THR A 47 -2.79 -23.82 10.73
C THR A 47 -2.47 -22.37 10.54
N ASP A 48 -1.39 -22.04 9.81
CA ASP A 48 -1.02 -20.68 9.50
C ASP A 48 -2.08 -20.01 8.63
N LEU A 49 -2.59 -20.71 7.61
CA LEU A 49 -3.66 -20.24 6.76
C LEU A 49 -4.93 -19.85 7.53
N ILE A 50 -5.32 -20.64 8.53
CA ILE A 50 -6.48 -20.34 9.38
C ILE A 50 -6.24 -19.03 10.15
N LYS A 51 -5.04 -18.84 10.70
CA LYS A 51 -4.68 -17.62 11.45
C LYS A 51 -4.69 -16.37 10.57
N GLU A 52 -4.08 -16.44 9.38
CA GLU A 52 -4.08 -15.34 8.42
C GLU A 52 -5.50 -14.93 8.00
N LYS A 53 -6.37 -15.92 7.72
CA LYS A 53 -7.80 -15.70 7.46
C LYS A 53 -8.50 -15.04 8.62
N SER A 54 -8.27 -15.51 9.85
CA SER A 54 -8.86 -14.96 11.08
C SER A 54 -8.43 -13.50 11.29
N LEU A 55 -7.16 -13.19 11.04
CA LEU A 55 -6.63 -11.84 11.21
C LEU A 55 -7.21 -10.88 10.15
N THR A 56 -7.24 -11.27 8.88
CA THR A 56 -7.84 -10.45 7.81
C THR A 56 -9.34 -10.26 8.02
N ALA A 57 -10.07 -11.27 8.52
CA ALA A 57 -11.47 -11.15 8.91
C ALA A 57 -11.66 -10.17 10.08
N THR A 58 -10.75 -10.18 11.05
CA THR A 58 -10.77 -9.23 12.18
C THR A 58 -10.54 -7.79 11.70
N ILE A 59 -9.64 -7.58 10.74
CA ILE A 59 -9.44 -6.27 10.11
C ILE A 59 -10.70 -5.82 9.38
N HIS A 60 -11.30 -6.71 8.58
CA HIS A 60 -12.56 -6.41 7.88
C HIS A 60 -13.66 -6.01 8.85
N LYS A 61 -13.89 -6.81 9.91
CA LYS A 61 -14.89 -6.55 10.94
C LYS A 61 -14.67 -5.20 11.62
N MET A 62 -13.42 -4.91 12.04
CA MET A 62 -13.05 -3.64 12.66
C MET A 62 -13.50 -2.44 11.83
N ILE A 63 -13.31 -2.50 10.50
CA ILE A 63 -13.64 -1.39 9.61
C ILE A 63 -15.13 -1.37 9.28
N SER A 64 -15.71 -2.50 8.87
CA SER A 64 -17.08 -2.57 8.36
C SER A 64 -18.16 -2.32 9.44
N GLU A 65 -17.86 -2.59 10.71
CA GLU A 65 -18.74 -2.26 11.83
C GLU A 65 -18.72 -0.77 12.17
N ASN A 66 -17.61 -0.08 11.96
CA ASN A 66 -17.41 1.32 12.33
C ASN A 66 -17.52 2.31 11.15
N TYR A 67 -17.74 1.80 9.94
CA TYR A 67 -17.84 2.63 8.75
C TYR A 67 -18.99 2.16 7.84
N LYS A 68 -19.85 3.12 7.44
CA LYS A 68 -20.92 2.93 6.47
C LYS A 68 -20.60 3.71 5.21
N PRO A 69 -20.44 3.05 4.04
CA PRO A 69 -20.15 3.74 2.78
C PRO A 69 -21.28 4.69 2.37
N SER A 70 -20.93 5.78 1.71
CA SER A 70 -21.87 6.71 1.08
C SER A 70 -21.44 7.02 -0.35
N GLY A 71 -22.35 7.00 -1.30
CA GLY A 71 -22.07 7.30 -2.71
C GLY A 71 -21.22 6.26 -3.45
N CYS A 72 -20.94 5.11 -2.84
CA CYS A 72 -20.02 4.12 -3.41
C CYS A 72 -20.32 2.69 -2.95
N GLN A 73 -19.77 1.73 -3.67
CA GLN A 73 -19.58 0.35 -3.23
C GLN A 73 -18.15 0.17 -2.77
N ILE A 74 -17.93 -0.38 -1.58
CA ILE A 74 -16.61 -0.84 -1.14
C ILE A 74 -16.45 -2.29 -1.58
N SER A 75 -15.58 -2.52 -2.57
CA SER A 75 -15.13 -3.86 -2.90
C SER A 75 -13.89 -4.18 -2.09
N TYR A 76 -13.90 -5.29 -1.32
CA TYR A 76 -12.75 -5.69 -0.54
C TYR A 76 -12.22 -7.05 -0.98
N SER A 77 -10.90 -7.21 -0.94
CA SER A 77 -10.24 -8.46 -1.25
C SER A 77 -9.19 -8.80 -0.19
N THR A 78 -8.89 -10.09 -0.10
CA THR A 78 -7.86 -10.62 0.80
C THR A 78 -6.85 -11.45 0.01
N VAL A 79 -5.59 -11.36 0.40
CA VAL A 79 -4.55 -12.28 -0.09
C VAL A 79 -3.83 -12.83 1.12
N TYR A 80 -3.78 -14.14 1.22
CA TYR A 80 -3.10 -14.89 2.27
C TYR A 80 -2.57 -16.20 1.70
N GLY A 81 -1.80 -16.95 2.50
CA GLY A 81 -1.19 -18.19 2.05
C GLY A 81 -0.05 -17.98 1.05
N LYS A 82 0.84 -17.02 1.29
CA LYS A 82 1.98 -16.73 0.44
C LYS A 82 3.30 -16.92 1.20
N ASP A 83 4.32 -17.38 0.48
CA ASP A 83 5.69 -17.40 0.97
C ASP A 83 6.32 -16.00 0.97
N PRO A 84 7.21 -15.69 1.92
CA PRO A 84 7.95 -14.42 1.96
C PRO A 84 8.98 -14.27 0.84
N GLY A 85 9.23 -15.31 0.06
CA GLY A 85 10.20 -15.34 -1.04
C GLY A 85 11.56 -15.94 -0.66
N ALA A 86 12.36 -16.26 -1.67
CA ALA A 86 13.68 -16.84 -1.49
C ALA A 86 14.62 -15.90 -0.72
N GLY A 87 15.38 -16.44 0.22
CA GLY A 87 16.32 -15.68 1.05
C GLY A 87 15.72 -14.89 2.20
N GLN A 88 14.39 -14.84 2.32
CA GLN A 88 13.68 -14.12 3.38
C GLN A 88 12.98 -15.05 4.38
N THR A 89 13.55 -16.21 4.62
CA THR A 89 12.97 -17.27 5.50
C THR A 89 12.80 -16.85 6.96
N PHE A 90 13.45 -15.78 7.38
CA PHE A 90 13.30 -15.19 8.71
C PHE A 90 12.04 -14.31 8.84
N ILE A 91 11.46 -13.86 7.73
CA ILE A 91 10.23 -13.06 7.71
C ILE A 91 9.02 -13.98 7.79
N ALA A 92 7.96 -13.54 8.47
CA ALA A 92 6.69 -14.25 8.50
C ALA A 92 5.96 -14.13 7.14
N ASP A 93 4.94 -14.97 6.93
CA ASP A 93 4.22 -15.03 5.67
C ASP A 93 3.51 -13.71 5.37
N PRO A 94 3.60 -13.23 4.12
CA PRO A 94 2.96 -11.97 3.74
C PRO A 94 1.47 -12.18 3.42
N TYR A 95 0.62 -11.34 3.97
CA TYR A 95 -0.81 -11.31 3.64
C TYR A 95 -1.38 -9.89 3.71
N HIS A 96 -2.52 -9.66 3.05
CA HIS A 96 -3.11 -8.34 3.04
C HIS A 96 -4.63 -8.33 2.91
N TYR A 97 -5.21 -7.21 3.30
CA TYR A 97 -6.59 -6.80 3.13
C TYR A 97 -6.63 -5.50 2.33
N SER A 98 -7.38 -5.49 1.24
CA SER A 98 -7.48 -4.34 0.33
C SER A 98 -8.92 -3.91 0.19
N MET A 99 -9.16 -2.59 0.10
CA MET A 99 -10.44 -1.98 -0.19
C MET A 99 -10.32 -1.07 -1.41
N TYR A 100 -11.31 -1.15 -2.29
CA TYR A 100 -11.48 -0.31 -3.48
C TYR A 100 -12.77 0.49 -3.31
N ILE A 101 -12.68 1.81 -3.37
CA ILE A 101 -13.83 2.70 -3.26
C ILE A 101 -14.37 2.94 -4.68
N LEU A 102 -15.46 2.28 -5.03
CA LEU A 102 -16.09 2.26 -6.35
C LEU A 102 -17.30 3.18 -6.31
N ARG A 103 -17.16 4.41 -6.81
CA ARG A 103 -18.27 5.39 -6.77
C ARG A 103 -19.43 4.99 -7.65
N TYR A 104 -20.61 5.50 -7.33
CA TYR A 104 -21.79 5.40 -8.19
C TYR A 104 -21.79 6.51 -9.24
N LEU A 105 -22.12 6.15 -10.46
CA LEU A 105 -22.30 7.09 -11.58
C LEU A 105 -23.67 6.89 -12.22
N CYS A 106 -24.30 7.98 -12.65
CA CYS A 106 -25.54 7.91 -13.41
C CYS A 106 -25.31 7.24 -14.77
N ASP A 107 -26.22 6.38 -15.18
CA ASP A 107 -26.20 5.76 -16.50
C ASP A 107 -26.82 6.70 -17.54
N GLY A 108 -25.97 7.53 -18.14
CA GLY A 108 -26.38 8.50 -19.16
C GLY A 108 -26.99 7.86 -20.43
N ASN A 109 -26.74 6.58 -20.66
CA ASN A 109 -27.23 5.84 -21.84
C ASN A 109 -28.54 5.11 -21.58
N SER A 110 -29.00 5.02 -20.35
CA SER A 110 -30.26 4.37 -20.01
C SER A 110 -31.47 5.23 -20.39
N ALA A 111 -32.50 4.60 -20.92
CA ALA A 111 -33.82 5.21 -21.09
C ALA A 111 -34.44 5.57 -19.72
N ASP A 112 -34.16 4.80 -18.69
CA ASP A 112 -34.54 5.09 -17.31
C ASP A 112 -33.50 6.05 -16.69
N LYS A 113 -33.90 7.31 -16.57
CA LYS A 113 -33.04 8.37 -16.03
C LYS A 113 -32.70 8.24 -14.54
N SER A 114 -33.35 7.32 -13.82
CA SER A 114 -33.04 7.01 -12.40
C SER A 114 -31.88 6.01 -12.24
N LYS A 115 -31.45 5.36 -13.33
CA LYS A 115 -30.41 4.32 -13.27
C LYS A 115 -29.03 4.87 -13.00
N TYR A 116 -28.28 4.08 -12.24
CA TYR A 116 -26.87 4.30 -11.94
C TYR A 116 -26.11 2.97 -12.02
N TYR A 117 -24.79 3.05 -12.10
CA TYR A 117 -23.90 1.90 -12.08
C TYR A 117 -22.68 2.14 -11.17
N VAL A 118 -21.93 1.09 -10.89
CA VAL A 118 -20.69 1.13 -10.12
C VAL A 118 -19.54 1.39 -11.07
N ASP A 119 -18.77 2.46 -10.83
CA ASP A 119 -17.54 2.75 -11.59
C ASP A 119 -16.40 1.90 -11.07
N TYR A 120 -15.96 0.93 -11.85
CA TYR A 120 -14.84 0.05 -11.51
C TYR A 120 -13.46 0.65 -11.84
N SER A 121 -13.41 1.86 -12.41
CA SER A 121 -12.16 2.56 -12.77
C SER A 121 -11.62 3.43 -11.64
N THR A 122 -11.73 2.98 -10.39
CA THR A 122 -11.33 3.81 -9.25
C THR A 122 -9.83 3.77 -9.02
N PRO A 123 -9.18 4.93 -8.83
CA PRO A 123 -7.82 5.03 -8.35
C PRO A 123 -7.71 5.06 -6.81
N THR A 124 -8.86 5.10 -6.09
CA THR A 124 -8.90 5.28 -4.64
C THR A 124 -8.98 3.93 -3.93
N THR A 125 -7.97 3.63 -3.14
CA THR A 125 -7.84 2.34 -2.44
C THR A 125 -7.29 2.51 -1.03
N VAL A 126 -7.56 1.52 -0.17
CA VAL A 126 -6.88 1.37 1.11
C VAL A 126 -6.34 -0.05 1.23
N ASN A 127 -5.06 -0.18 1.56
CA ASN A 127 -4.40 -1.47 1.72
C ASN A 127 -3.83 -1.58 3.14
N ILE A 128 -4.13 -2.68 3.81
CA ILE A 128 -3.53 -3.07 5.09
C ILE A 128 -2.77 -4.35 4.85
N THR A 129 -1.44 -4.31 4.97
CA THR A 129 -0.60 -5.47 4.71
C THR A 129 0.15 -5.89 5.96
N ALA A 130 0.29 -7.19 6.17
CA ALA A 130 1.12 -7.77 7.21
C ALA A 130 2.33 -8.44 6.57
N ASN A 131 3.52 -8.21 7.11
CA ASN A 131 4.78 -8.86 6.73
C ASN A 131 5.20 -8.67 5.26
N VAL A 132 4.58 -7.76 4.54
CA VAL A 132 4.91 -7.49 3.14
C VAL A 132 6.11 -6.58 3.07
N ILE A 133 7.30 -7.15 2.89
CA ILE A 133 8.56 -6.41 2.92
C ILE A 133 8.63 -5.34 1.80
N TYR A 134 8.07 -5.61 0.64
CA TYR A 134 8.02 -4.63 -0.46
C TYR A 134 7.10 -3.44 -0.18
N SER A 135 6.18 -3.55 0.77
CA SER A 135 5.36 -2.44 1.22
C SER A 135 6.15 -1.38 2.00
N LEU A 136 7.38 -1.70 2.41
CA LEU A 136 8.32 -0.75 3.03
C LEU A 136 8.95 0.18 2.00
N ASN A 137 8.95 -0.22 0.74
CA ASN A 137 9.42 0.60 -0.36
C ASN A 137 8.36 1.66 -0.68
N ASN A 138 8.64 2.92 -0.40
CA ASN A 138 7.72 4.03 -0.66
C ASN A 138 8.09 4.85 -1.90
N LEU A 139 8.97 4.34 -2.74
CA LEU A 139 9.19 4.87 -4.08
C LEU A 139 8.26 4.14 -5.04
N TYR A 140 7.75 4.90 -6.00
CA TYR A 140 6.96 4.38 -7.10
C TYR A 140 7.77 3.37 -7.92
N ALA A 141 7.73 2.15 -7.49
CA ALA A 141 8.18 1.01 -8.26
C ALA A 141 7.11 -0.06 -8.07
N ALA A 142 5.97 0.16 -8.71
CA ALA A 142 4.83 -0.74 -8.68
C ALA A 142 5.17 -2.18 -9.12
N ASN A 143 6.37 -2.40 -9.65
CA ASN A 143 6.84 -3.62 -10.27
C ASN A 143 8.26 -3.98 -9.84
N LEU A 144 8.61 -3.83 -8.56
CA LEU A 144 9.79 -4.57 -8.08
C LEU A 144 9.42 -6.05 -8.16
N PRO A 145 10.17 -6.86 -8.92
CA PRO A 145 9.94 -8.30 -8.93
C PRO A 145 10.07 -8.83 -7.51
N GLU A 146 9.28 -9.85 -7.16
CA GLU A 146 9.35 -10.57 -5.87
C GLU A 146 10.77 -11.09 -5.57
N ASP A 147 11.58 -11.24 -6.62
CA ASP A 147 13.01 -11.53 -6.59
C ASP A 147 13.81 -10.26 -6.87
N ASP A 148 13.98 -9.43 -5.85
CA ASP A 148 14.85 -8.26 -5.97
C ASP A 148 16.32 -8.68 -5.87
N SER A 149 16.90 -9.00 -7.01
CA SER A 149 18.34 -9.29 -7.15
C SER A 149 19.24 -8.11 -6.74
N ARG A 150 18.68 -6.92 -6.46
CA ARG A 150 19.42 -5.72 -6.06
C ARG A 150 19.98 -5.79 -4.65
N GLY A 151 19.38 -6.61 -3.78
CA GLY A 151 19.84 -6.76 -2.39
C GLY A 151 19.50 -5.60 -1.45
N TYR A 152 18.67 -4.64 -1.92
CA TYR A 152 18.15 -3.53 -1.11
C TYR A 152 16.79 -3.05 -1.66
N LEU A 153 16.05 -2.36 -0.78
CA LEU A 153 14.83 -1.65 -1.10
C LEU A 153 15.10 -0.15 -1.11
N LYS A 154 14.21 0.63 -1.68
CA LYS A 154 14.32 2.08 -1.78
C LYS A 154 13.32 2.75 -0.86
N LEU A 155 13.78 3.71 -0.08
CA LEU A 155 12.97 4.54 0.78
C LEU A 155 13.08 5.99 0.32
N LYS A 156 11.97 6.66 0.05
CA LYS A 156 11.96 8.04 -0.43
C LYS A 156 12.45 9.02 0.63
N GLN A 157 12.03 8.80 1.87
CA GLN A 157 12.38 9.62 3.02
C GLN A 157 12.41 8.77 4.29
N ARG A 158 13.05 9.25 5.34
CA ARG A 158 13.00 8.57 6.64
C ARG A 158 11.59 8.59 7.21
N PRO A 159 11.16 7.50 7.86
CA PRO A 159 9.89 7.50 8.57
C PRO A 159 9.91 8.53 9.71
N GLU A 160 8.83 9.28 9.82
CA GLU A 160 8.59 10.22 10.91
C GLU A 160 7.68 9.56 11.95
N LYS A 161 8.07 9.60 13.23
CA LYS A 161 7.24 9.08 14.30
C LYS A 161 6.12 10.09 14.63
N LYS A 162 4.86 9.66 14.44
CA LYS A 162 3.65 10.43 14.75
C LYS A 162 2.70 9.56 15.56
N ASP A 163 2.27 10.03 16.72
CA ASP A 163 1.29 9.36 17.59
C ASP A 163 1.64 7.89 17.92
N GLY A 164 2.94 7.58 18.03
CA GLY A 164 3.43 6.22 18.35
C GLY A 164 3.51 5.26 17.16
N TYR A 165 3.31 5.75 15.93
CA TYR A 165 3.43 5.04 14.66
C TYR A 165 4.41 5.74 13.74
N TYR A 166 4.80 5.08 12.63
CA TYR A 166 5.71 5.69 11.68
C TYR A 166 4.97 6.11 10.41
N PHE A 167 4.96 7.41 10.15
CA PHE A 167 4.53 7.96 8.86
C PHE A 167 5.69 7.87 7.87
N MET A 168 5.52 7.11 6.80
CA MET A 168 6.55 6.85 5.81
C MET A 168 6.54 7.84 4.64
N GLY A 169 5.65 8.81 4.68
CA GLY A 169 5.59 9.88 3.70
C GLY A 169 4.33 9.89 2.84
N GLU A 170 4.28 10.91 2.03
CA GLU A 170 3.28 11.16 0.99
C GLU A 170 3.95 11.03 -0.37
N GLU A 171 3.28 10.42 -1.33
CA GLU A 171 3.71 10.36 -2.71
C GLU A 171 2.60 10.83 -3.65
N VAL A 172 2.97 11.71 -4.58
CA VAL A 172 2.09 12.11 -5.67
C VAL A 172 2.22 11.09 -6.79
N MET A 173 1.09 10.52 -7.20
CA MET A 173 1.02 9.49 -8.23
C MET A 173 0.31 10.03 -9.47
N GLY A 174 0.75 9.54 -10.63
CA GLY A 174 0.18 9.91 -11.91
C GLY A 174 0.94 11.04 -12.60
N ASP A 175 0.72 11.13 -13.88
CA ASP A 175 1.29 12.07 -14.81
C ASP A 175 0.18 12.83 -15.57
N GLY A 176 0.54 13.89 -16.24
CA GLY A 176 -0.39 14.72 -17.00
C GLY A 176 -1.49 15.33 -16.13
N ASN A 177 -2.72 15.26 -16.59
CA ASN A 177 -3.88 15.88 -15.93
C ASN A 177 -4.26 15.25 -14.58
N LEU A 178 -3.73 14.05 -14.26
CA LEU A 178 -3.88 13.38 -12.97
C LEU A 178 -2.72 13.68 -12.01
N ALA A 179 -1.67 14.33 -12.49
CA ALA A 179 -0.58 14.78 -11.63
C ALA A 179 -1.14 15.63 -10.49
N ASN A 180 -0.67 15.38 -9.29
CA ASN A 180 -1.13 16.03 -8.04
C ASN A 180 -2.56 15.71 -7.58
N LYS A 181 -3.37 14.97 -8.37
CA LYS A 181 -4.72 14.57 -7.94
C LYS A 181 -4.75 13.25 -7.19
N ILE A 182 -3.82 12.35 -7.48
CA ILE A 182 -3.73 11.06 -6.79
C ILE A 182 -2.55 11.12 -5.85
N LYS A 183 -2.82 10.91 -4.55
CA LYS A 183 -1.80 10.88 -3.51
C LYS A 183 -1.86 9.59 -2.74
N GLU A 184 -0.69 9.06 -2.39
CA GLU A 184 -0.53 7.90 -1.54
C GLU A 184 0.09 8.32 -0.21
N TYR A 185 -0.53 7.89 0.89
CA TYR A 185 -0.07 8.10 2.27
C TYR A 185 0.20 6.75 2.90
N ARG A 186 1.40 6.57 3.47
CA ARG A 186 1.83 5.28 4.01
C ARG A 186 2.18 5.37 5.48
N TRP A 187 1.66 4.42 6.25
CA TRP A 187 1.95 4.25 7.66
C TRP A 187 2.54 2.88 7.93
N LEU A 188 3.44 2.81 8.91
CA LEU A 188 4.06 1.57 9.38
C LEU A 188 3.79 1.41 10.87
N ILE A 189 3.29 0.24 11.26
CA ILE A 189 2.95 -0.14 12.63
C ILE A 189 3.89 -1.28 13.03
N THR A 190 4.64 -1.07 14.11
CA THR A 190 5.69 -1.98 14.59
C THR A 190 5.48 -2.37 16.06
N TYR A 191 6.20 -3.38 16.55
CA TYR A 191 6.15 -3.80 17.96
C TYR A 191 6.50 -2.69 18.94
N ALA A 192 7.60 -2.00 18.63
CA ALA A 192 8.20 -0.95 19.45
C ALA A 192 8.81 0.11 18.54
N ASP A 193 9.76 0.87 19.06
CA ASP A 193 10.44 1.94 18.32
C ASP A 193 11.54 1.41 17.37
N THR A 194 11.49 0.12 17.03
CA THR A 194 12.43 -0.52 16.11
C THR A 194 11.78 -0.68 14.74
N LEU A 195 12.55 -0.46 13.69
CA LEU A 195 12.08 -0.60 12.32
C LEU A 195 12.35 -2.02 11.79
N PRO A 196 11.45 -2.58 10.95
CA PRO A 196 11.64 -3.88 10.31
C PRO A 196 12.73 -3.86 9.22
N PHE A 197 13.39 -2.74 9.04
CA PHE A 197 14.50 -2.55 8.12
C PHE A 197 15.63 -1.76 8.78
N SER A 198 16.81 -1.86 8.20
CA SER A 198 17.98 -1.05 8.52
C SER A 198 18.46 -0.30 7.28
N TYR A 199 19.13 0.82 7.47
CA TYR A 199 19.75 1.55 6.38
C TYR A 199 20.96 0.77 5.87
N VAL A 200 21.09 0.68 4.55
CA VAL A 200 22.29 0.10 3.91
C VAL A 200 23.42 1.12 4.02
N SER A 201 24.59 0.70 4.52
CA SER A 201 25.76 1.57 4.56
C SER A 201 26.25 1.89 3.14
N ARG A 202 26.95 3.01 2.97
CA ARG A 202 27.61 3.34 1.69
C ARG A 202 28.54 2.22 1.25
N LYS A 203 29.29 1.60 2.19
CA LYS A 203 30.16 0.46 1.93
C LYS A 203 29.39 -0.73 1.37
N ASP A 204 28.32 -1.16 2.07
CA ASP A 204 27.52 -2.30 1.63
C ASP A 204 26.88 -2.04 0.25
N TYR A 205 26.36 -0.83 0.04
CA TYR A 205 25.77 -0.43 -1.24
C TYR A 205 26.81 -0.52 -2.38
N LEU A 206 28.00 0.04 -2.17
CA LEU A 206 29.10 -0.01 -3.16
C LEU A 206 29.55 -1.44 -3.46
N LEU A 207 29.60 -2.31 -2.46
CA LEU A 207 29.94 -3.72 -2.65
C LEU A 207 28.87 -4.47 -3.46
N ILE A 208 27.57 -4.17 -3.21
CA ILE A 208 26.47 -4.72 -4.01
C ILE A 208 26.60 -4.26 -5.46
N GLN A 209 26.79 -2.95 -5.70
CA GLN A 209 26.92 -2.41 -7.06
C GLN A 209 28.16 -2.95 -7.78
N LYS A 210 29.29 -3.06 -7.08
CA LYS A 210 30.51 -3.65 -7.62
C LYS A 210 30.27 -5.07 -8.13
N LYS A 211 29.70 -5.93 -7.29
CA LYS A 211 29.39 -7.32 -7.66
C LYS A 211 28.46 -7.42 -8.89
N ARG A 212 27.46 -6.53 -8.96
CA ARG A 212 26.52 -6.48 -10.09
C ARG A 212 27.24 -6.06 -11.38
N LEU A 213 28.04 -4.99 -11.34
CA LEU A 213 28.78 -4.52 -12.51
C LEU A 213 29.80 -5.57 -12.98
N GLU A 214 30.53 -6.21 -12.08
CA GLU A 214 31.45 -7.30 -12.41
C GLU A 214 30.73 -8.43 -13.13
N LYS A 215 29.54 -8.82 -12.66
CA LYS A 215 28.70 -9.83 -13.33
C LYS A 215 28.23 -9.35 -14.70
N THR A 216 27.72 -8.12 -14.81
CA THR A 216 27.25 -7.57 -16.09
C THR A 216 28.37 -7.53 -17.13
N ILE A 217 29.61 -7.17 -16.72
CA ILE A 217 30.80 -7.19 -17.60
C ILE A 217 31.11 -8.61 -18.09
N GLN A 218 30.90 -9.63 -17.24
CA GLN A 218 31.09 -11.03 -17.64
C GLN A 218 30.02 -11.48 -18.63
N ASP A 219 28.76 -11.10 -18.38
CA ASP A 219 27.62 -11.51 -19.18
C ASP A 219 27.53 -10.74 -20.52
N SER A 220 28.07 -9.50 -20.56
CA SER A 220 28.05 -8.58 -21.73
C SER A 220 29.44 -7.97 -21.97
N PRO A 221 30.45 -8.71 -22.51
CA PRO A 221 31.80 -8.21 -22.67
C PRO A 221 31.92 -6.97 -23.59
N GLY A 222 30.96 -6.76 -24.49
CA GLY A 222 30.91 -5.59 -25.38
C GLY A 222 30.78 -4.27 -24.63
N ASP A 223 30.15 -4.26 -23.47
CA ASP A 223 29.95 -3.07 -22.64
C ASP A 223 31.07 -2.82 -21.63
N LYS A 224 32.11 -3.66 -21.63
CA LYS A 224 33.18 -3.65 -20.64
C LYS A 224 33.83 -2.27 -20.47
N VAL A 225 34.17 -1.59 -21.56
CA VAL A 225 34.86 -0.29 -21.50
C VAL A 225 34.00 0.73 -20.77
N TYR A 226 32.74 0.81 -21.13
CA TYR A 226 31.77 1.71 -20.52
C TYR A 226 31.53 1.39 -19.03
N LEU A 227 31.26 0.14 -18.71
CA LEU A 227 30.95 -0.31 -17.34
C LEU A 227 32.17 -0.22 -16.42
N THR A 228 33.40 -0.36 -16.95
CA THR A 228 34.64 -0.21 -16.17
C THR A 228 34.81 1.19 -15.57
N THR A 229 34.25 2.22 -16.21
CA THR A 229 34.28 3.60 -15.66
C THR A 229 33.51 3.66 -14.33
N PHE A 230 32.33 3.06 -14.24
CA PHE A 230 31.57 3.03 -13.00
C PHE A 230 32.20 2.12 -11.95
N LEU A 231 32.81 1.01 -12.36
CA LEU A 231 33.57 0.13 -11.47
C LEU A 231 34.74 0.84 -10.83
N ASN A 232 35.49 1.64 -11.61
CA ASN A 232 36.59 2.44 -11.11
C ASN A 232 36.12 3.52 -10.12
N ASN A 233 34.97 4.16 -10.40
CA ASN A 233 34.36 5.14 -9.50
C ASN A 233 34.00 4.49 -8.16
N ILE A 234 33.28 3.35 -8.18
CA ILE A 234 32.98 2.57 -6.97
C ILE A 234 34.23 2.21 -6.20
N THR A 235 35.28 1.74 -6.89
CA THR A 235 36.53 1.35 -6.27
C THR A 235 37.24 2.57 -5.62
N GLY A 236 37.14 3.74 -6.25
CA GLY A 236 37.61 5.00 -5.68
C GLY A 236 36.89 5.39 -4.40
N TYR A 237 35.56 5.26 -4.40
CA TYR A 237 34.76 5.53 -3.19
C TYR A 237 35.04 4.56 -2.04
N LEU A 238 35.28 3.29 -2.31
CA LEU A 238 35.64 2.28 -1.29
C LEU A 238 36.96 2.58 -0.56
N LYS A 239 37.80 3.48 -1.07
CA LYS A 239 39.02 3.95 -0.41
C LYS A 239 38.78 5.13 0.55
N LYS A 240 37.55 5.66 0.64
CA LYS A 240 37.21 6.73 1.57
C LYS A 240 37.31 6.28 3.03
N PRO A 241 37.46 7.21 3.99
CA PRO A 241 37.51 6.89 5.41
C PRO A 241 36.30 6.08 5.87
N GLU A 242 36.49 5.16 6.81
CA GLU A 242 35.40 4.29 7.34
C GLU A 242 34.19 5.11 7.88
N ALA A 243 34.46 6.27 8.51
CA ALA A 243 33.43 7.18 8.98
C ALA A 243 32.48 7.67 7.87
N GLU A 244 32.96 7.76 6.63
CA GLU A 244 32.10 8.08 5.47
C GLU A 244 31.41 6.84 4.93
N LEU A 245 32.09 5.71 4.91
CA LEU A 245 31.56 4.46 4.37
C LEU A 245 30.45 3.84 5.22
N THR A 246 30.43 4.13 6.52
CA THR A 246 29.36 3.68 7.44
C THR A 246 28.08 4.51 7.38
N ARG A 247 28.12 5.69 6.74
CA ARG A 247 26.92 6.52 6.56
C ARG A 247 25.88 5.79 5.69
N PRO A 248 24.57 6.11 5.84
CA PRO A 248 23.53 5.58 4.96
C PRO A 248 23.80 5.90 3.48
N ALA A 249 23.54 4.94 2.61
CA ALA A 249 23.63 5.14 1.17
C ALA A 249 22.38 5.90 0.68
N ILE A 250 22.60 7.10 0.17
CA ILE A 250 21.58 7.94 -0.45
C ILE A 250 22.02 8.20 -1.88
N CYS A 251 21.23 7.74 -2.84
CA CYS A 251 21.57 7.70 -4.26
C CYS A 251 20.48 8.33 -5.09
N MET A 252 20.82 8.76 -6.30
CA MET A 252 19.84 9.18 -7.29
C MET A 252 19.15 7.96 -7.92
N TRP A 253 17.87 8.09 -8.22
CA TRP A 253 17.05 7.02 -8.81
C TRP A 253 17.60 6.50 -10.13
N ASN A 254 18.07 7.39 -11.00
CA ASN A 254 18.61 7.09 -12.31
C ASN A 254 20.03 6.53 -12.33
N GLU A 255 20.74 6.57 -11.18
CA GLU A 255 22.13 6.13 -11.06
C GLU A 255 22.26 4.68 -10.54
N GLU A 256 21.16 3.94 -10.42
CA GLU A 256 21.15 2.58 -9.82
C GLU A 256 22.13 1.62 -10.46
N GLU A 257 22.30 1.70 -11.77
CA GLU A 257 23.23 0.85 -12.53
C GLU A 257 24.53 1.57 -12.92
N ARG A 258 24.62 2.86 -12.60
CA ARG A 258 25.68 3.76 -13.02
C ARG A 258 26.09 4.66 -11.87
N PHE A 259 26.47 4.03 -10.75
CA PHE A 259 26.82 4.80 -9.56
C PHE A 259 27.90 5.84 -9.85
N GLU A 260 27.57 7.11 -9.66
CA GLU A 260 28.48 8.23 -9.78
C GLU A 260 28.88 8.79 -8.42
N LYS A 261 27.90 9.09 -7.57
CA LYS A 261 28.13 9.65 -6.24
C LYS A 261 26.97 9.43 -5.29
N PHE A 262 27.22 9.55 -4.00
CA PHE A 262 26.14 9.73 -3.00
C PHE A 262 25.68 11.18 -3.01
N VAL A 263 24.40 11.37 -2.70
CA VAL A 263 23.76 12.68 -2.63
C VAL A 263 23.23 12.95 -1.22
N ASP A 264 22.78 14.19 -0.97
CA ASP A 264 22.19 14.54 0.29
C ASP A 264 20.75 14.00 0.41
N GLU A 265 20.32 13.72 1.63
CA GLU A 265 18.95 13.30 1.92
C GLU A 265 17.97 14.40 1.55
N GLY A 266 16.90 14.02 0.85
CA GLY A 266 15.87 14.97 0.38
C GLY A 266 16.21 15.63 -0.97
N ALA A 267 17.33 15.34 -1.59
CA ALA A 267 17.59 15.77 -2.97
C ALA A 267 16.50 15.23 -3.88
N GLN A 268 16.02 16.06 -4.81
CA GLN A 268 14.96 15.66 -5.74
C GLN A 268 15.39 14.41 -6.55
N GLY A 269 14.56 13.38 -6.52
CA GLY A 269 14.85 12.11 -7.19
C GLY A 269 15.83 11.21 -6.44
N SER A 270 16.20 11.52 -5.19
CA SER A 270 17.03 10.65 -4.34
C SER A 270 16.20 9.58 -3.65
N PHE A 271 16.87 8.50 -3.24
CA PHE A 271 16.35 7.46 -2.36
C PHE A 271 17.39 7.05 -1.32
N ILE A 272 16.91 6.53 -0.20
CA ILE A 272 17.73 5.93 0.86
C ILE A 272 17.67 4.40 0.66
N ALA A 273 18.83 3.75 0.53
CA ALA A 273 18.87 2.29 0.44
C ALA A 273 18.61 1.67 1.82
N ILE A 274 17.67 0.71 1.87
CA ILE A 274 17.31 -0.05 3.07
C ILE A 274 17.35 -1.56 2.78
N LYS A 275 17.52 -2.35 3.83
CA LYS A 275 17.42 -3.81 3.78
C LYS A 275 16.60 -4.31 4.96
N PRO A 276 15.96 -5.50 4.87
CA PRO A 276 15.29 -6.10 6.02
C PRO A 276 16.24 -6.17 7.21
N ASN A 277 15.70 -5.90 8.41
CA ASN A 277 16.46 -6.01 9.66
C ASN A 277 16.18 -7.36 10.34
N PRO A 278 17.07 -8.38 10.20
CA PRO A 278 16.81 -9.70 10.77
C PRO A 278 16.63 -9.72 12.30
N ALA A 279 17.18 -8.73 13.00
CA ALA A 279 17.04 -8.59 14.44
C ALA A 279 15.64 -8.13 14.89
N TYR A 280 14.88 -7.52 14.00
CA TYR A 280 13.49 -7.12 14.25
C TYR A 280 12.55 -8.33 14.35
N TYR A 281 12.77 -9.33 13.50
CA TYR A 281 11.83 -10.44 13.32
C TYR A 281 11.99 -11.50 14.39
N ARG A 282 10.89 -11.83 15.08
CA ARG A 282 10.83 -12.86 16.12
C ARG A 282 10.68 -14.23 15.46
N LYS A 283 11.80 -14.95 15.33
CA LYS A 283 11.87 -16.25 14.63
C LYS A 283 11.13 -17.39 15.34
N ASN A 284 10.81 -17.23 16.61
CA ASN A 284 10.08 -18.21 17.41
C ASN A 284 8.56 -18.13 17.27
N LEU A 285 8.04 -17.14 16.54
CA LEU A 285 6.62 -17.01 16.26
C LEU A 285 6.19 -17.88 15.07
N PRO A 286 4.91 -18.30 15.02
CA PRO A 286 4.33 -18.89 13.82
C PRO A 286 4.53 -18.00 12.59
N LYS A 287 4.67 -18.62 11.42
CA LYS A 287 4.84 -17.87 10.16
C LYS A 287 3.67 -16.93 9.84
N SER A 288 2.48 -17.31 10.27
CA SER A 288 1.25 -16.50 10.17
C SER A 288 1.18 -15.29 11.12
N SER A 289 2.11 -15.16 12.06
CA SER A 289 2.08 -14.03 12.99
C SER A 289 2.44 -12.73 12.29
N ALA A 290 1.59 -11.71 12.42
CA ALA A 290 1.92 -10.38 11.96
C ALA A 290 3.11 -9.82 12.76
N GLN A 291 4.17 -9.41 12.08
CA GLN A 291 5.35 -8.83 12.72
C GLN A 291 5.39 -7.30 12.53
N PHE A 292 4.82 -6.81 11.48
CA PHE A 292 4.51 -5.39 11.25
C PHE A 292 3.30 -5.26 10.31
N PHE A 293 2.65 -4.11 10.34
CA PHE A 293 1.65 -3.74 9.35
C PHE A 293 2.09 -2.51 8.59
N THR A 294 1.71 -2.43 7.32
CA THR A 294 1.63 -1.15 6.60
C THR A 294 0.19 -0.84 6.29
N VAL A 295 -0.19 0.44 6.43
CA VAL A 295 -1.50 0.97 6.04
C VAL A 295 -1.27 2.03 4.98
N VAL A 296 -1.81 1.80 3.80
CA VAL A 296 -1.62 2.66 2.64
C VAL A 296 -2.97 3.18 2.18
N TYR A 297 -3.10 4.50 2.14
CA TYR A 297 -4.25 5.21 1.59
C TYR A 297 -3.84 5.83 0.26
N LYS A 298 -4.45 5.39 -0.83
CA LYS A 298 -4.32 5.99 -2.15
C LYS A 298 -5.62 6.74 -2.48
N ILE A 299 -5.55 8.04 -2.66
CA ILE A 299 -6.71 8.92 -2.74
C ILE A 299 -6.65 9.73 -4.03
N ALA A 300 -7.71 9.70 -4.83
CA ALA A 300 -7.94 10.68 -5.87
C ALA A 300 -8.62 11.91 -5.26
N HIS A 301 -7.87 13.00 -5.17
CA HIS A 301 -8.37 14.25 -4.62
C HIS A 301 -9.29 15.00 -5.60
N GLY A 302 -10.18 15.83 -5.05
CA GLY A 302 -11.16 16.63 -5.81
C GLY A 302 -12.45 15.90 -6.12
N ASP A 303 -12.63 14.66 -5.64
CA ASP A 303 -13.92 13.97 -5.67
C ASP A 303 -14.44 13.79 -4.22
N PRO A 304 -15.56 14.45 -3.86
CA PRO A 304 -16.06 14.42 -2.49
C PRO A 304 -16.43 13.03 -2.01
N VAL A 305 -16.87 12.12 -2.89
CA VAL A 305 -17.18 10.73 -2.53
C VAL A 305 -15.90 10.04 -2.03
N PHE A 306 -14.78 10.19 -2.74
CA PHE A 306 -13.53 9.57 -2.33
C PHE A 306 -12.98 10.18 -1.05
N GLU A 307 -12.98 11.51 -0.94
CA GLU A 307 -12.44 12.22 0.23
C GLU A 307 -13.21 11.91 1.50
N GLU A 308 -14.53 11.96 1.47
CA GLU A 308 -15.39 11.65 2.61
C GLU A 308 -15.24 10.19 3.06
N ASN A 309 -15.32 9.25 2.12
CA ASN A 309 -15.21 7.83 2.46
C ASN A 309 -13.82 7.49 3.03
N ILE A 310 -12.73 8.02 2.46
CA ILE A 310 -11.38 7.82 3.01
C ILE A 310 -11.25 8.47 4.39
N ALA A 311 -11.80 9.65 4.62
CA ALA A 311 -11.77 10.30 5.94
C ALA A 311 -12.48 9.44 7.00
N ASN A 312 -13.60 8.82 6.64
CA ASN A 312 -14.33 7.92 7.53
C ASN A 312 -13.62 6.57 7.72
N ILE A 313 -13.04 5.99 6.68
CA ILE A 313 -12.23 4.77 6.78
C ILE A 313 -11.01 5.00 7.68
N LYS A 314 -10.32 6.16 7.58
CA LYS A 314 -9.20 6.51 8.47
C LYS A 314 -9.61 6.49 9.94
N LYS A 315 -10.82 6.96 10.28
CA LYS A 315 -11.36 6.90 11.65
C LYS A 315 -11.71 5.48 12.09
N ALA A 316 -12.15 4.63 11.17
CA ALA A 316 -12.54 3.25 11.44
C ALA A 316 -11.34 2.31 11.59
N ILE A 317 -10.17 2.64 11.05
CA ILE A 317 -8.95 1.86 11.20
C ILE A 317 -8.28 2.21 12.53
N ASP A 318 -8.43 1.34 13.51
CA ASP A 318 -7.80 1.48 14.82
C ASP A 318 -6.36 0.94 14.78
N PHE A 319 -5.39 1.87 14.77
CA PHE A 319 -3.96 1.54 14.76
C PHE A 319 -3.50 0.86 16.06
N MET A 320 -4.11 1.16 17.21
CA MET A 320 -3.80 0.47 18.46
C MET A 320 -4.25 -0.99 18.39
N LYS A 321 -5.42 -1.25 17.82
CA LYS A 321 -5.90 -2.61 17.59
C LYS A 321 -4.99 -3.37 16.63
N LEU A 322 -4.57 -2.78 15.51
CA LEU A 322 -3.58 -3.38 14.61
C LEU A 322 -2.27 -3.70 15.36
N LYS A 323 -1.74 -2.74 16.15
CA LYS A 323 -0.54 -2.95 16.97
C LYS A 323 -0.72 -4.10 17.97
N SER A 324 -1.90 -4.23 18.54
CA SER A 324 -2.21 -5.32 19.50
C SER A 324 -2.27 -6.71 18.85
N MET A 325 -2.38 -6.80 17.53
CA MET A 325 -2.35 -8.06 16.78
C MET A 325 -0.92 -8.52 16.44
N LEU A 326 0.09 -7.67 16.64
CA LEU A 326 1.47 -8.03 16.34
C LEU A 326 1.96 -9.14 17.27
N GLY A 327 2.61 -10.14 16.69
CA GLY A 327 3.22 -11.24 17.45
C GLY A 327 2.26 -12.29 17.99
N LYS A 328 1.02 -12.30 17.52
CA LYS A 328 0.00 -13.29 17.95
C LYS A 328 -0.13 -14.43 16.95
#